data_b1c375abe088d59eec787606283613fa
#
_entry.id   b1c375abe088d59eec787606283613fa
#
_cell.length_a   1.000
_cell.length_b   1.000
_cell.length_c   1.000
_cell.angle_alpha   90.00
_cell.angle_beta   90.00
_cell.angle_gamma   90.00
#
_symmetry.space_group_name_H-M   'P 1'
#
loop_
_entity.id
_entity.type
_entity.pdbx_description
1 polymer ?
#
loop_
_entity_poly.entity_id
_entity_poly.type
_entity_poly.pdbx_seq_one_letter_code
_entity_poly.pdbx_strand_id
1 'polypeptide(L)'
;DGQSDKYWRFKMAQSKTTNSMSLSKTFNQLNSQKKIATILLTDWYTKARKNQIVIDEDDYNIQLFLAGRGWGKTLTGAYDMIQYCLLNPNSICGVIAPTYGDLKRVCFAGESGLLGILDKGLLTDSGYNKSANEIEFYNGSKIIGFPAIEPDRLRGVQFHRVWCDELASWRYRETFDNLMMALRLGKSPKCIITTTPRPTELIKELAVRSDTKIIRGSTFDNVANLAPSAIKMLKERYEGTRLGRQELYAEILDDIEGALFNGVNIEQNRVELTPTLTRIVVAVDPAVTSNASSDETGIVVAGRSEDNQYYILEDFSG
;
A
#
# COMPACT_ATOMS: atom_id res chain seq x y z
N ASP A 1 -23.79 -7.49 -22.35
CA ASP A 1 -23.80 -6.01 -22.15
C ASP A 1 -22.65 -5.46 -21.31
N GLY A 2 -21.72 -6.30 -20.89
CA GLY A 2 -20.53 -5.86 -20.13
C GLY A 2 -19.44 -5.13 -20.93
N GLN A 3 -19.54 -5.07 -22.28
CA GLN A 3 -18.57 -4.33 -23.11
C GLN A 3 -18.90 -2.83 -23.20
N SER A 4 -20.15 -2.41 -23.05
CA SER A 4 -20.53 -1.00 -23.10
C SER A 4 -20.00 -0.23 -21.87
N ASP A 5 -19.96 -0.86 -20.69
CA ASP A 5 -19.49 -0.26 -19.44
C ASP A 5 -17.97 -0.04 -19.40
N LYS A 6 -17.17 -0.96 -19.96
CA LYS A 6 -15.71 -0.77 -20.10
C LYS A 6 -15.37 0.40 -21.04
N TYR A 7 -16.18 0.61 -22.07
CA TYR A 7 -16.00 1.69 -23.03
C TYR A 7 -16.29 3.07 -22.41
N TRP A 8 -17.23 3.14 -21.47
CA TRP A 8 -17.53 4.35 -20.71
C TRP A 8 -16.39 4.74 -19.76
N ARG A 9 -15.76 3.77 -19.10
CA ARG A 9 -14.62 3.98 -18.20
C ARG A 9 -13.45 4.66 -18.90
N PHE A 10 -13.16 4.23 -20.12
CA PHE A 10 -12.03 4.75 -20.90
C PHE A 10 -12.32 6.12 -21.53
N LYS A 11 -13.54 6.38 -21.97
CA LYS A 11 -13.93 7.67 -22.57
C LYS A 11 -14.06 8.79 -21.57
N MET A 12 -14.52 8.57 -20.34
CA MET A 12 -14.53 9.61 -19.31
C MET A 12 -13.09 10.03 -18.91
N ALA A 13 -12.16 9.09 -18.84
CA ALA A 13 -10.76 9.39 -18.53
C ALA A 13 -10.02 10.12 -19.68
N GLN A 14 -10.46 9.97 -20.93
CA GLN A 14 -9.80 10.57 -22.11
C GLN A 14 -10.52 11.78 -22.72
N SER A 15 -11.77 12.06 -22.36
CA SER A 15 -12.54 13.11 -23.04
C SER A 15 -12.27 14.51 -22.50
N LYS A 16 -11.06 15.01 -22.66
CA LYS A 16 -10.85 16.48 -22.69
C LYS A 16 -11.38 17.15 -23.95
N THR A 17 -11.88 16.37 -24.93
CA THR A 17 -12.26 16.90 -26.28
C THR A 17 -13.38 16.13 -26.96
N THR A 18 -14.56 15.90 -26.36
CA THR A 18 -15.70 15.43 -27.16
C THR A 18 -17.02 15.97 -26.62
N ASN A 19 -17.65 16.82 -27.44
CA ASN A 19 -19.06 17.24 -27.50
C ASN A 19 -19.83 17.26 -26.16
N SER A 20 -19.73 18.34 -25.39
CA SER A 20 -20.41 18.59 -24.12
C SER A 20 -21.94 18.38 -24.17
N MET A 21 -22.58 18.58 -25.34
CA MET A 21 -24.02 18.37 -25.54
C MET A 21 -24.48 16.92 -25.49
N SER A 22 -23.67 15.96 -25.94
CA SER A 22 -24.05 14.53 -25.89
C SER A 22 -23.88 13.94 -24.49
N LEU A 23 -22.86 14.39 -23.75
CA LEU A 23 -22.59 13.96 -22.37
C LEU A 23 -23.68 14.45 -21.43
N SER A 24 -24.14 15.70 -21.56
CA SER A 24 -25.21 16.24 -20.73
C SER A 24 -26.57 15.53 -20.93
N LYS A 25 -26.91 15.16 -22.16
CA LYS A 25 -28.12 14.37 -22.46
C LYS A 25 -28.06 12.98 -21.82
N THR A 26 -26.93 12.29 -21.94
CA THR A 26 -26.76 10.96 -21.36
C THR A 26 -26.77 11.02 -19.83
N PHE A 27 -26.09 12.00 -19.22
CA PHE A 27 -26.12 12.21 -17.76
C PHE A 27 -27.54 12.45 -17.24
N ASN A 28 -28.36 13.25 -17.96
CA ASN A 28 -29.72 13.54 -17.54
C ASN A 28 -30.65 12.30 -17.58
N GLN A 29 -30.31 11.29 -18.39
CA GLN A 29 -31.07 10.03 -18.49
C GLN A 29 -30.73 9.02 -17.37
N LEU A 30 -29.65 9.24 -16.60
CA LEU A 30 -29.28 8.38 -15.48
C LEU A 30 -30.29 8.51 -14.33
N ASN A 31 -30.49 7.42 -13.59
CA ASN A 31 -31.20 7.49 -12.32
C ASN A 31 -30.39 8.25 -11.25
N SER A 32 -31.01 8.57 -10.12
CA SER A 32 -30.39 9.38 -9.06
C SER A 32 -29.10 8.77 -8.54
N GLN A 33 -29.06 7.46 -8.26
CA GLN A 33 -27.87 6.78 -7.74
C GLN A 33 -26.71 6.81 -8.75
N LYS A 34 -26.99 6.55 -10.03
CA LYS A 34 -25.97 6.62 -11.08
C LYS A 34 -25.44 8.05 -11.28
N LYS A 35 -26.27 9.06 -11.11
CA LYS A 35 -25.82 10.46 -11.13
C LYS A 35 -24.87 10.77 -9.99
N ILE A 36 -25.23 10.40 -8.77
CA ILE A 36 -24.38 10.58 -7.58
C ILE A 36 -23.04 9.83 -7.77
N ALA A 37 -23.10 8.57 -8.20
CA ALA A 37 -21.90 7.79 -8.47
C ALA A 37 -20.98 8.43 -9.52
N THR A 38 -21.57 8.95 -10.61
CA THR A 38 -20.83 9.64 -11.67
C THR A 38 -20.15 10.91 -11.16
N ILE A 39 -20.85 11.71 -10.36
CA ILE A 39 -20.30 12.93 -9.76
C ILE A 39 -19.12 12.57 -8.85
N LEU A 40 -19.29 11.60 -7.94
CA LEU A 40 -18.29 11.18 -6.99
C LEU A 40 -17.01 10.69 -7.69
N LEU A 41 -17.14 9.83 -8.69
CA LEU A 41 -15.99 9.30 -9.43
C LEU A 41 -15.31 10.37 -10.29
N THR A 42 -16.10 11.28 -10.90
CA THR A 42 -15.54 12.40 -11.67
C THR A 42 -14.73 13.34 -10.77
N ASP A 43 -15.27 13.66 -9.59
CA ASP A 43 -14.56 14.49 -8.60
C ASP A 43 -13.24 13.84 -8.18
N TRP A 44 -13.22 12.53 -7.92
CA TRP A 44 -12.00 11.80 -7.64
C TRP A 44 -10.97 11.91 -8.77
N TYR A 45 -11.36 11.60 -10.01
CA TYR A 45 -10.44 11.65 -11.15
C TYR A 45 -9.90 13.04 -11.47
N THR A 46 -10.60 14.09 -11.04
CA THR A 46 -10.12 15.47 -11.19
C THR A 46 -9.16 15.90 -10.08
N LYS A 47 -9.31 15.35 -8.88
CA LYS A 47 -8.52 15.71 -7.69
C LYS A 47 -7.33 14.79 -7.45
N ALA A 48 -7.47 13.51 -7.81
CA ALA A 48 -6.42 12.52 -7.61
C ALA A 48 -5.17 12.80 -8.44
N ARG A 49 -4.02 12.62 -7.85
CA ARG A 49 -2.76 12.55 -8.60
C ARG A 49 -2.72 11.26 -9.42
N LYS A 50 -2.00 11.28 -10.54
CA LYS A 50 -1.90 10.10 -11.45
C LYS A 50 -1.49 8.82 -10.72
N ASN A 51 -0.58 8.92 -9.76
CA ASN A 51 -0.08 7.79 -8.97
C ASN A 51 -1.04 7.32 -7.86
N GLN A 52 -2.16 8.01 -7.63
CA GLN A 52 -3.22 7.57 -6.73
C GLN A 52 -4.32 6.78 -7.47
N ILE A 53 -4.37 6.86 -8.79
CA ILE A 53 -5.40 6.16 -9.57
C ILE A 53 -4.97 4.71 -9.76
N VAL A 54 -5.79 3.80 -9.26
CA VAL A 54 -5.62 2.36 -9.50
C VAL A 54 -6.15 2.05 -10.90
N ILE A 55 -5.28 1.47 -11.73
CA ILE A 55 -5.64 1.05 -13.09
C ILE A 55 -5.73 -0.48 -13.08
N ASP A 56 -6.85 -1.02 -13.56
CA ASP A 56 -7.03 -2.45 -13.70
C ASP A 56 -6.26 -2.96 -14.93
N GLU A 57 -5.00 -3.29 -14.74
CA GLU A 57 -4.16 -4.00 -15.69
C GLU A 57 -4.13 -5.48 -15.32
N ASP A 58 -4.07 -6.37 -16.31
CA ASP A 58 -4.09 -7.82 -16.04
C ASP A 58 -2.71 -8.37 -15.61
N ASP A 59 -1.66 -7.56 -15.75
CA ASP A 59 -0.27 -7.96 -15.54
C ASP A 59 0.13 -8.12 -14.06
N TYR A 60 -0.71 -7.68 -13.12
CA TYR A 60 -0.44 -7.77 -11.67
C TYR A 60 -1.69 -8.06 -10.86
N ASN A 61 -1.52 -8.79 -9.75
CA ASN A 61 -2.58 -9.09 -8.79
C ASN A 61 -2.52 -8.20 -7.55
N ILE A 62 -1.36 -7.63 -7.26
CA ILE A 62 -1.11 -6.79 -6.09
C ILE A 62 -0.66 -5.40 -6.54
N GLN A 63 -1.29 -4.37 -5.99
CA GLN A 63 -0.80 -3.00 -6.14
C GLN A 63 -0.39 -2.47 -4.76
N LEU A 64 0.91 -2.21 -4.61
CA LEU A 64 1.53 -1.79 -3.36
C LEU A 64 1.87 -0.30 -3.41
N PHE A 65 1.15 0.48 -2.60
CA PHE A 65 1.42 1.90 -2.38
C PHE A 65 2.33 2.06 -1.16
N LEU A 66 3.61 2.26 -1.43
CA LEU A 66 4.61 2.63 -0.43
C LEU A 66 4.73 4.14 -0.40
N ALA A 67 4.13 4.79 0.58
CA ALA A 67 4.10 6.24 0.58
C ALA A 67 4.22 6.84 1.98
N GLY A 68 4.79 8.06 2.03
CA GLY A 68 4.99 8.81 3.25
C GLY A 68 3.67 9.22 3.93
N ARG A 69 3.77 9.72 5.16
CA ARG A 69 2.61 10.26 5.89
C ARG A 69 2.00 11.45 5.17
N GLY A 70 0.68 11.55 5.18
CA GLY A 70 -0.02 12.66 4.51
C GLY A 70 -0.03 12.58 2.98
N TRP A 71 0.52 11.53 2.36
CA TRP A 71 0.46 11.34 0.91
C TRP A 71 -0.97 11.07 0.39
N GLY A 72 -1.88 10.60 1.23
CA GLY A 72 -3.25 10.26 0.83
C GLY A 72 -3.47 8.78 0.57
N LYS A 73 -2.71 7.90 1.23
CA LYS A 73 -2.83 6.43 1.12
C LYS A 73 -4.23 5.92 1.42
N THR A 74 -4.78 6.28 2.59
CA THR A 74 -6.12 5.87 3.03
C THR A 74 -7.20 6.33 2.05
N LEU A 75 -7.10 7.58 1.57
CA LEU A 75 -8.01 8.13 0.57
C LEU A 75 -7.97 7.30 -0.74
N THR A 76 -6.77 6.93 -1.18
CA THR A 76 -6.56 6.10 -2.38
C THR A 76 -7.22 4.72 -2.23
N GLY A 77 -7.00 4.03 -1.11
CA GLY A 77 -7.61 2.73 -0.85
C GLY A 77 -9.13 2.80 -0.75
N ALA A 78 -9.66 3.81 -0.05
CA ALA A 78 -11.09 4.01 0.10
C ALA A 78 -11.80 4.29 -1.24
N TYR A 79 -11.25 5.19 -2.06
CA TYR A 79 -11.81 5.46 -3.38
C TYR A 79 -11.74 4.25 -4.32
N ASP A 80 -10.69 3.46 -4.26
CA ASP A 80 -10.59 2.25 -5.07
C ASP A 80 -11.70 1.23 -4.72
N MET A 81 -11.94 0.99 -3.43
CA MET A 81 -13.03 0.11 -2.98
C MET A 81 -14.39 0.62 -3.40
N ILE A 82 -14.66 1.91 -3.19
CA ILE A 82 -15.92 2.55 -3.58
C ILE A 82 -16.13 2.46 -5.09
N GLN A 83 -15.13 2.83 -5.87
CA GLN A 83 -15.16 2.78 -7.32
C GLN A 83 -15.47 1.36 -7.82
N TYR A 84 -14.75 0.35 -7.27
CA TYR A 84 -14.96 -1.03 -7.67
C TYR A 84 -16.39 -1.49 -7.38
N CYS A 85 -16.94 -1.20 -6.20
CA CYS A 85 -18.31 -1.53 -5.83
C CYS A 85 -19.35 -0.84 -6.73
N LEU A 86 -19.17 0.45 -7.03
CA LEU A 86 -20.09 1.19 -7.88
C LEU A 86 -20.12 0.69 -9.33
N LEU A 87 -18.98 0.25 -9.83
CA LEU A 87 -18.80 -0.20 -11.21
C LEU A 87 -19.05 -1.69 -11.42
N ASN A 88 -19.09 -2.50 -10.36
CA ASN A 88 -19.27 -3.95 -10.41
C ASN A 88 -20.39 -4.36 -9.44
N PRO A 89 -21.66 -4.35 -9.89
CA PRO A 89 -22.79 -4.74 -9.05
C PRO A 89 -22.62 -6.15 -8.43
N ASN A 90 -23.15 -6.33 -7.22
CA ASN A 90 -23.07 -7.58 -6.44
C ASN A 90 -21.63 -8.02 -6.11
N SER A 91 -20.67 -7.09 -6.12
CA SER A 91 -19.30 -7.39 -5.72
C SER A 91 -19.16 -7.42 -4.18
N ILE A 92 -18.23 -8.25 -3.70
CA ILE A 92 -17.86 -8.35 -2.29
C ILE A 92 -16.41 -7.90 -2.17
N CYS A 93 -16.18 -6.82 -1.44
CA CYS A 93 -14.86 -6.26 -1.20
C CYS A 93 -14.48 -6.37 0.28
N GLY A 94 -13.20 -6.58 0.56
CA GLY A 94 -12.66 -6.63 1.91
C GLY A 94 -11.83 -5.40 2.23
N VAL A 95 -11.92 -4.89 3.47
CA VAL A 95 -11.00 -3.88 4.01
C VAL A 95 -10.37 -4.44 5.27
N ILE A 96 -9.05 -4.54 5.28
CA ILE A 96 -8.31 -5.09 6.40
C ILE A 96 -7.37 -4.03 6.95
N ALA A 97 -7.44 -3.78 8.25
CA ALA A 97 -6.61 -2.81 8.96
C ALA A 97 -5.94 -3.47 10.18
N PRO A 98 -4.86 -2.90 10.73
CA PRO A 98 -4.10 -3.53 11.81
C PRO A 98 -4.97 -3.96 12.99
N THR A 99 -5.87 -3.09 13.45
CA THR A 99 -6.75 -3.32 14.60
C THR A 99 -8.20 -2.94 14.29
N TYR A 100 -9.15 -3.35 15.15
CA TYR A 100 -10.53 -2.85 15.11
C TYR A 100 -10.61 -1.32 15.24
N GLY A 101 -9.73 -0.73 16.05
CA GLY A 101 -9.68 0.70 16.23
C GLY A 101 -9.31 1.43 14.94
N ASP A 102 -8.29 0.95 14.25
CA ASP A 102 -7.84 1.51 12.97
C ASP A 102 -8.90 1.28 11.88
N LEU A 103 -9.46 0.07 11.80
CA LEU A 103 -10.53 -0.24 10.88
C LEU A 103 -11.70 0.76 11.00
N LYS A 104 -12.22 0.95 12.22
CA LYS A 104 -13.39 1.81 12.46
C LYS A 104 -13.06 3.30 12.32
N ARG A 105 -11.96 3.76 12.94
CA ARG A 105 -11.67 5.19 13.02
C ARG A 105 -10.95 5.74 11.79
N VAL A 106 -10.18 4.92 11.09
CA VAL A 106 -9.40 5.33 9.92
C VAL A 106 -10.10 4.90 8.64
N CYS A 107 -10.26 3.58 8.43
CA CYS A 107 -10.75 3.08 7.15
C CYS A 107 -12.25 3.35 6.93
N PHE A 108 -13.08 3.25 7.97
CA PHE A 108 -14.53 3.49 7.84
C PHE A 108 -14.92 4.93 8.14
N ALA A 109 -14.77 5.41 9.37
CA ALA A 109 -15.32 6.70 9.84
C ALA A 109 -14.35 7.89 9.72
N GLY A 110 -13.10 7.66 9.29
CA GLY A 110 -12.13 8.74 9.07
C GLY A 110 -12.58 9.69 7.95
N GLU A 111 -12.10 10.92 7.98
CA GLU A 111 -12.39 11.94 6.95
C GLU A 111 -11.98 11.45 5.55
N SER A 112 -10.84 10.77 5.44
CA SER A 112 -10.35 10.12 4.22
C SER A 112 -10.79 8.66 4.07
N GLY A 113 -11.67 8.18 4.96
CA GLY A 113 -12.20 6.82 4.95
C GLY A 113 -13.49 6.69 4.14
N LEU A 114 -14.01 5.47 4.10
CA LEU A 114 -15.16 5.11 3.27
C LEU A 114 -16.39 6.00 3.53
N LEU A 115 -16.80 6.18 4.78
CA LEU A 115 -17.99 6.94 5.15
C LEU A 115 -17.80 8.44 5.03
N GLY A 116 -16.57 8.94 5.07
CA GLY A 116 -16.25 10.35 4.81
C GLY A 116 -16.39 10.72 3.33
N ILE A 117 -16.30 9.74 2.45
CA ILE A 117 -16.35 9.90 0.99
C ILE A 117 -17.76 9.60 0.45
N LEU A 118 -18.42 8.56 0.97
CA LEU A 118 -19.66 8.03 0.44
C LEU A 118 -20.84 8.96 0.69
N ASP A 119 -21.57 9.26 -0.39
CA ASP A 119 -22.91 9.84 -0.29
C ASP A 119 -23.92 8.78 0.15
N LYS A 120 -24.80 9.14 1.09
CA LYS A 120 -25.83 8.24 1.63
C LYS A 120 -26.79 7.70 0.56
N GLY A 121 -27.01 8.46 -0.51
CA GLY A 121 -27.86 8.05 -1.63
C GLY A 121 -27.30 6.87 -2.44
N LEU A 122 -26.04 6.47 -2.20
CA LEU A 122 -25.40 5.30 -2.82
C LEU A 122 -25.58 4.01 -2.00
N LEU A 123 -26.15 4.11 -0.81
CA LEU A 123 -26.28 2.99 0.12
C LEU A 123 -27.73 2.48 0.15
N THR A 124 -27.92 1.27 0.66
CA THR A 124 -29.25 0.74 1.03
C THR A 124 -29.76 1.47 2.29
N ASP A 125 -31.02 1.24 2.68
CA ASP A 125 -31.61 1.83 3.89
C ASP A 125 -30.86 1.41 5.16
N SER A 126 -30.32 0.16 5.20
CA SER A 126 -29.47 -0.33 6.29
C SER A 126 -28.03 0.24 6.20
N GLY A 127 -27.62 0.69 5.04
CA GLY A 127 -26.40 1.41 4.65
C GLY A 127 -25.13 0.93 5.30
N TYR A 128 -24.86 1.34 6.53
CA TYR A 128 -23.70 0.96 7.31
C TYR A 128 -24.05 0.22 8.60
N ASN A 129 -23.71 -1.05 8.64
CA ASN A 129 -23.81 -1.87 9.85
C ASN A 129 -22.52 -1.73 10.69
N LYS A 130 -22.59 -0.93 11.77
CA LYS A 130 -21.44 -0.70 12.67
C LYS A 130 -20.95 -1.94 13.40
N SER A 131 -21.84 -2.89 13.69
CA SER A 131 -21.50 -4.11 14.44
C SER A 131 -20.77 -5.12 13.56
N ALA A 132 -21.20 -5.23 12.30
CA ALA A 132 -20.58 -6.12 11.31
C ALA A 132 -19.39 -5.46 10.58
N ASN A 133 -19.17 -4.16 10.72
CA ASN A 133 -18.27 -3.35 9.88
C ASN A 133 -18.56 -3.57 8.39
N GLU A 134 -19.82 -3.43 7.99
CA GLU A 134 -20.28 -3.71 6.64
C GLU A 134 -21.01 -2.51 6.05
N ILE A 135 -20.64 -2.14 4.82
CA ILE A 135 -21.34 -1.16 3.99
C ILE A 135 -22.03 -1.90 2.86
N GLU A 136 -23.33 -1.63 2.66
CA GLU A 136 -24.11 -2.19 1.57
C GLU A 136 -24.57 -1.11 0.60
N PHE A 137 -24.22 -1.28 -0.68
CA PHE A 137 -24.55 -0.35 -1.75
C PHE A 137 -25.89 -0.69 -2.39
N TYR A 138 -26.55 0.33 -2.97
CA TYR A 138 -27.83 0.21 -3.68
C TYR A 138 -27.82 -0.85 -4.81
N ASN A 139 -26.65 -1.19 -5.35
CA ASN A 139 -26.48 -2.15 -6.44
C ASN A 139 -26.14 -3.58 -5.96
N GLY A 140 -26.30 -3.87 -4.66
CA GLY A 140 -26.02 -5.16 -4.04
C GLY A 140 -24.56 -5.42 -3.71
N SER A 141 -23.66 -4.50 -4.03
CA SER A 141 -22.24 -4.63 -3.67
C SER A 141 -22.03 -4.36 -2.18
N LYS A 142 -20.99 -4.96 -1.59
CA LYS A 142 -20.66 -4.84 -0.17
C LYS A 142 -19.18 -4.59 0.06
N ILE A 143 -18.90 -3.81 1.11
CA ILE A 143 -17.55 -3.69 1.67
C ILE A 143 -17.61 -4.19 3.11
N ILE A 144 -16.77 -5.18 3.45
CA ILE A 144 -16.73 -5.82 4.77
C ILE A 144 -15.35 -5.60 5.38
N GLY A 145 -15.31 -5.17 6.64
CA GLY A 145 -14.07 -4.84 7.34
C GLY A 145 -13.63 -5.92 8.32
N PHE A 146 -12.33 -6.20 8.35
CA PHE A 146 -11.69 -7.18 9.23
C PHE A 146 -10.45 -6.60 9.91
N PRO A 147 -10.21 -6.91 11.19
CA PRO A 147 -8.96 -6.57 11.84
C PRO A 147 -7.89 -7.61 11.52
N ALA A 148 -6.68 -7.17 11.23
CA ALA A 148 -5.57 -8.07 10.91
C ALA A 148 -5.08 -8.91 12.12
N ILE A 149 -5.45 -8.51 13.33
CA ILE A 149 -5.14 -9.29 14.54
C ILE A 149 -5.96 -10.56 14.70
N GLU A 150 -6.93 -10.81 13.83
CA GLU A 150 -7.81 -11.99 13.87
C GLU A 150 -7.77 -12.77 12.53
N PRO A 151 -6.67 -13.49 12.23
CA PRO A 151 -6.47 -14.18 10.94
C PRO A 151 -7.60 -15.13 10.54
N ASP A 152 -8.17 -15.85 11.51
CA ASP A 152 -9.20 -16.86 11.27
C ASP A 152 -10.51 -16.30 10.73
N ARG A 153 -10.79 -15.02 10.95
CA ARG A 153 -11.99 -14.36 10.38
C ARG A 153 -12.01 -14.29 8.86
N LEU A 154 -10.86 -14.40 8.23
CA LEU A 154 -10.73 -14.42 6.77
C LEU A 154 -10.98 -15.81 6.17
N ARG A 155 -11.06 -16.86 7.02
CA ARG A 155 -11.40 -18.19 6.56
C ARG A 155 -12.91 -18.28 6.27
N GLY A 156 -13.24 -18.74 5.08
CA GLY A 156 -14.65 -18.91 4.65
C GLY A 156 -15.28 -17.71 3.96
N VAL A 157 -14.63 -16.54 3.94
CA VAL A 157 -15.04 -15.40 3.13
C VAL A 157 -14.39 -15.45 1.74
N GLN A 158 -14.99 -14.73 0.78
CA GLN A 158 -14.45 -14.62 -0.57
C GLN A 158 -14.60 -13.19 -1.07
N PHE A 159 -13.58 -12.67 -1.77
CA PHE A 159 -13.55 -11.30 -2.24
C PHE A 159 -13.23 -11.19 -3.73
N HIS A 160 -13.80 -10.17 -4.35
CA HIS A 160 -13.43 -9.69 -5.68
C HIS A 160 -12.25 -8.73 -5.62
N ARG A 161 -12.18 -7.93 -4.55
CA ARG A 161 -11.16 -6.91 -4.34
C ARG A 161 -10.93 -6.70 -2.85
N VAL A 162 -9.69 -6.44 -2.46
CA VAL A 162 -9.36 -6.18 -1.06
C VAL A 162 -8.44 -4.97 -0.93
N TRP A 163 -8.60 -4.24 0.16
CA TRP A 163 -7.71 -3.17 0.58
C TRP A 163 -7.09 -3.51 1.92
N CYS A 164 -5.75 -3.60 1.95
CA CYS A 164 -4.93 -3.81 3.13
C CYS A 164 -4.34 -2.47 3.57
N ASP A 165 -4.87 -1.86 4.62
CA ASP A 165 -4.33 -0.62 5.16
C ASP A 165 -3.23 -0.89 6.16
N GLU A 166 -2.13 -0.11 6.06
CA GLU A 166 -0.93 -0.20 6.89
C GLU A 166 -0.39 -1.64 7.09
N LEU A 167 -0.25 -2.39 5.97
CA LEU A 167 0.20 -3.80 5.97
C LEU A 167 1.50 -4.01 6.75
N ALA A 168 2.47 -3.09 6.65
CA ALA A 168 3.73 -3.16 7.39
C ALA A 168 3.59 -3.10 8.92
N SER A 169 2.40 -2.80 9.44
CA SER A 169 2.07 -2.78 10.86
C SER A 169 1.30 -4.02 11.31
N TRP A 170 1.00 -4.96 10.43
CA TRP A 170 0.27 -6.17 10.79
C TRP A 170 1.15 -7.11 11.61
N ARG A 171 0.55 -7.66 12.66
CA ARG A 171 1.26 -8.54 13.59
C ARG A 171 1.46 -9.95 13.04
N TYR A 172 0.48 -10.47 12.30
CA TYR A 172 0.46 -11.86 11.86
C TYR A 172 0.52 -11.94 10.33
N ARG A 173 1.54 -12.59 9.81
CA ARG A 173 1.66 -12.90 8.38
C ARG A 173 0.48 -13.76 7.90
N GLU A 174 0.03 -14.69 8.74
CA GLU A 174 -1.10 -15.58 8.44
C GLU A 174 -2.35 -14.83 7.97
N THR A 175 -2.58 -13.60 8.46
CA THR A 175 -3.69 -12.77 7.99
C THR A 175 -3.59 -12.48 6.51
N PHE A 176 -2.39 -12.14 6.03
CA PHE A 176 -2.15 -11.89 4.60
C PHE A 176 -2.31 -13.17 3.78
N ASP A 177 -1.79 -14.29 4.27
CA ASP A 177 -1.89 -15.58 3.58
C ASP A 177 -3.35 -16.05 3.47
N ASN A 178 -4.14 -15.96 4.55
CA ASN A 178 -5.58 -16.26 4.54
C ASN A 178 -6.35 -15.32 3.60
N LEU A 179 -5.99 -14.04 3.58
CA LEU A 179 -6.59 -13.05 2.69
C LEU A 179 -6.35 -13.38 1.22
N MET A 180 -5.12 -13.73 0.84
CA MET A 180 -4.79 -14.09 -0.54
C MET A 180 -5.54 -15.34 -1.00
N MET A 181 -5.80 -16.30 -0.11
CA MET A 181 -6.68 -17.45 -0.39
C MET A 181 -8.15 -17.05 -0.55
N ALA A 182 -8.61 -16.03 0.18
CA ALA A 182 -9.98 -15.51 0.09
C ALA A 182 -10.21 -14.65 -1.17
N LEU A 183 -9.17 -14.09 -1.76
CA LEU A 183 -9.21 -13.20 -2.92
C LEU A 183 -9.30 -14.01 -4.22
N ARG A 184 -10.50 -14.48 -4.57
CA ARG A 184 -10.72 -15.44 -5.67
C ARG A 184 -12.00 -15.24 -6.47
N LEU A 185 -12.76 -14.17 -6.24
CA LEU A 185 -13.99 -13.89 -6.99
C LEU A 185 -13.72 -12.98 -8.19
N GLY A 186 -14.52 -13.18 -9.25
CA GLY A 186 -14.44 -12.37 -10.46
C GLY A 186 -13.34 -12.86 -11.43
N LYS A 187 -13.10 -12.06 -12.46
CA LYS A 187 -12.13 -12.38 -13.53
C LYS A 187 -10.70 -11.96 -13.19
N SER A 188 -10.55 -10.87 -12.45
CA SER A 188 -9.25 -10.30 -12.10
C SER A 188 -9.32 -9.76 -10.65
N PRO A 189 -9.28 -10.66 -9.64
CA PRO A 189 -9.26 -10.23 -8.24
C PRO A 189 -7.95 -9.49 -7.94
N LYS A 190 -8.04 -8.38 -7.17
CA LYS A 190 -6.87 -7.54 -6.87
C LYS A 190 -6.75 -7.21 -5.39
N CYS A 191 -5.50 -7.20 -4.91
CA CYS A 191 -5.12 -6.73 -3.59
C CYS A 191 -4.49 -5.34 -3.70
N ILE A 192 -5.10 -4.35 -3.07
CA ILE A 192 -4.59 -3.00 -2.95
C ILE A 192 -3.99 -2.86 -1.56
N ILE A 193 -2.72 -2.52 -1.49
CA ILE A 193 -1.99 -2.38 -0.24
C ILE A 193 -1.56 -0.93 -0.07
N THR A 194 -1.89 -0.32 1.05
CA THR A 194 -1.47 1.01 1.43
C THR A 194 -0.65 0.93 2.71
N THR A 195 0.61 1.37 2.68
CA THR A 195 1.47 1.32 3.87
C THR A 195 2.60 2.34 3.82
N THR A 196 3.07 2.73 4.99
CA THR A 196 4.38 3.36 5.12
C THR A 196 5.46 2.28 4.98
N PRO A 197 6.60 2.56 4.34
CA PRO A 197 7.64 1.57 4.12
C PRO A 197 8.39 1.26 5.41
N ARG A 198 8.08 0.11 5.98
CA ARG A 198 8.86 -0.53 7.04
C ARG A 198 9.51 -1.77 6.45
N PRO A 199 10.76 -2.08 6.77
CA PRO A 199 11.50 -3.22 6.19
C PRO A 199 11.07 -4.56 6.82
N THR A 200 9.76 -4.85 6.83
CA THR A 200 9.26 -6.16 7.25
C THR A 200 9.49 -7.17 6.14
N GLU A 201 9.70 -8.44 6.50
CA GLU A 201 9.91 -9.52 5.56
C GLU A 201 8.81 -9.58 4.48
N LEU A 202 7.55 -9.40 4.87
CA LEU A 202 6.43 -9.39 3.93
C LEU A 202 6.53 -8.22 2.92
N ILE A 203 6.92 -7.02 3.35
CA ILE A 203 7.09 -5.87 2.44
C ILE A 203 8.26 -6.10 1.48
N LYS A 204 9.38 -6.68 1.96
CA LYS A 204 10.53 -7.02 1.12
C LYS A 204 10.14 -8.08 0.07
N GLU A 205 9.46 -9.14 0.49
CA GLU A 205 8.96 -10.18 -0.41
C GLU A 205 8.05 -9.58 -1.50
N LEU A 206 7.06 -8.78 -1.11
CA LEU A 206 6.14 -8.14 -2.05
C LEU A 206 6.86 -7.19 -3.02
N ALA A 207 7.94 -6.55 -2.56
CA ALA A 207 8.69 -5.61 -3.38
C ALA A 207 9.48 -6.26 -4.54
N VAL A 208 9.74 -7.55 -4.47
CA VAL A 208 10.50 -8.29 -5.52
C VAL A 208 9.60 -9.21 -6.36
N ARG A 209 8.32 -9.38 -6.00
CA ARG A 209 7.38 -10.22 -6.75
C ARG A 209 7.04 -9.62 -8.11
N SER A 210 7.02 -10.45 -9.14
CA SER A 210 6.69 -10.04 -10.52
C SER A 210 5.21 -9.65 -10.71
N ASP A 211 4.30 -10.17 -9.85
CA ASP A 211 2.86 -9.87 -9.89
C ASP A 211 2.48 -8.68 -8.99
N THR A 212 3.47 -7.94 -8.46
CA THR A 212 3.27 -6.75 -7.63
C THR A 212 3.66 -5.48 -8.38
N LYS A 213 2.71 -4.58 -8.57
CA LYS A 213 2.95 -3.22 -9.05
C LYS A 213 3.22 -2.29 -7.87
N ILE A 214 4.42 -1.73 -7.80
CA ILE A 214 4.81 -0.82 -6.71
C ILE A 214 4.63 0.62 -7.16
N ILE A 215 3.97 1.40 -6.33
CA ILE A 215 3.86 2.86 -6.46
C ILE A 215 4.49 3.50 -5.22
N ARG A 216 5.47 4.35 -5.45
CA ARG A 216 6.14 5.11 -4.39
C ARG A 216 5.65 6.54 -4.37
N GLY A 217 5.59 7.14 -3.19
CA GLY A 217 5.16 8.52 -3.05
C GLY A 217 5.68 9.19 -1.78
N SER A 218 6.21 10.39 -1.94
CA SER A 218 6.68 11.22 -0.85
C SER A 218 5.52 12.00 -0.20
N THR A 219 5.63 12.34 1.08
CA THR A 219 4.77 13.33 1.74
C THR A 219 4.69 14.62 0.93
N PHE A 220 5.79 15.01 0.31
CA PHE A 220 5.90 16.25 -0.46
C PHE A 220 5.15 16.25 -1.79
N ASP A 221 4.75 15.10 -2.30
CA ASP A 221 3.85 15.01 -3.47
C ASP A 221 2.47 15.60 -3.19
N ASN A 222 2.11 15.77 -1.91
CA ASN A 222 0.80 16.24 -1.45
C ASN A 222 0.84 17.61 -0.76
N VAL A 223 1.90 18.39 -0.96
CA VAL A 223 2.09 19.70 -0.31
C VAL A 223 0.89 20.63 -0.47
N ALA A 224 0.24 20.61 -1.64
CA ALA A 224 -0.93 21.46 -1.91
C ALA A 224 -2.13 21.22 -0.95
N ASN A 225 -2.22 20.04 -0.36
CA ASN A 225 -3.31 19.64 0.55
C ASN A 225 -2.86 19.56 2.02
N LEU A 226 -1.61 19.94 2.32
CA LEU A 226 -1.07 19.92 3.68
C LEU A 226 -0.84 21.35 4.18
N ALA A 227 -1.10 21.58 5.49
CA ALA A 227 -0.84 22.88 6.09
C ALA A 227 0.63 23.29 5.96
N PRO A 228 0.96 24.51 5.51
CA PRO A 228 2.34 24.95 5.36
C PRO A 228 3.17 24.84 6.65
N SER A 229 2.54 25.08 7.81
CA SER A 229 3.17 24.91 9.12
C SER A 229 3.54 23.45 9.41
N ALA A 230 2.70 22.50 9.03
CA ALA A 230 2.97 21.08 9.18
C ALA A 230 4.14 20.63 8.30
N ILE A 231 4.19 21.09 7.04
CA ILE A 231 5.31 20.82 6.13
C ILE A 231 6.62 21.36 6.69
N LYS A 232 6.61 22.62 7.17
CA LYS A 232 7.80 23.24 7.79
C LYS A 232 8.27 22.42 8.99
N MET A 233 7.38 22.07 9.90
CA MET A 233 7.70 21.27 11.09
C MET A 233 8.26 19.87 10.71
N LEU A 234 7.68 19.21 9.71
CA LEU A 234 8.15 17.91 9.25
C LEU A 234 9.56 18.00 8.65
N LYS A 235 9.84 19.03 7.85
CA LYS A 235 11.19 19.28 7.33
C LYS A 235 12.19 19.53 8.46
N GLU A 236 11.92 20.51 9.32
CA GLU A 236 12.84 20.89 10.41
C GLU A 236 13.15 19.72 11.34
N ARG A 237 12.18 18.84 11.60
CA ARG A 237 12.33 17.74 12.56
C ARG A 237 12.91 16.47 11.96
N TYR A 238 12.63 16.18 10.71
CA TYR A 238 12.89 14.86 10.13
C TYR A 238 13.79 14.89 8.88
N GLU A 239 14.01 16.04 8.22
CA GLU A 239 14.88 16.11 7.05
C GLU A 239 16.32 15.70 7.43
N GLY A 240 16.92 14.82 6.62
CA GLY A 240 18.25 14.26 6.88
C GLY A 240 18.28 13.14 7.93
N THR A 241 17.16 12.83 8.59
CA THR A 241 17.10 11.71 9.54
C THR A 241 16.65 10.41 8.85
N ARG A 242 17.01 9.25 9.43
CA ARG A 242 16.52 7.95 8.99
C ARG A 242 14.99 7.88 8.98
N LEU A 243 14.36 8.35 10.07
CA LEU A 243 12.91 8.39 10.16
C LEU A 243 12.28 9.28 9.07
N GLY A 244 12.92 10.39 8.71
CA GLY A 244 12.50 11.23 7.61
C GLY A 244 12.57 10.51 6.26
N ARG A 245 13.63 9.77 5.99
CA ARG A 245 13.76 8.96 4.77
C ARG A 245 12.63 7.95 4.66
N GLN A 246 12.30 7.25 5.74
CA GLN A 246 11.22 6.28 5.79
C GLN A 246 9.84 6.95 5.73
N GLU A 247 9.53 7.88 6.63
CA GLU A 247 8.17 8.41 6.82
C GLU A 247 7.78 9.52 5.83
N LEU A 248 8.78 10.28 5.32
CA LEU A 248 8.51 11.37 4.38
C LEU A 248 8.82 11.02 2.93
N TYR A 249 9.93 10.31 2.68
CA TYR A 249 10.39 9.97 1.33
C TYR A 249 10.02 8.55 0.90
N ALA A 250 9.43 7.76 1.78
CA ALA A 250 8.99 6.39 1.51
C ALA A 250 10.11 5.43 1.09
N GLU A 251 11.29 5.58 1.68
CA GLU A 251 12.40 4.66 1.47
C GLU A 251 12.25 3.43 2.39
N ILE A 252 12.49 2.24 1.85
CA ILE A 252 12.66 1.02 2.65
C ILE A 252 14.12 1.03 3.13
N LEU A 253 14.32 1.14 4.42
CA LEU A 253 15.65 1.20 5.02
C LEU A 253 15.93 -0.11 5.74
N ASP A 254 16.86 -0.89 5.21
CA ASP A 254 17.28 -2.16 5.80
C ASP A 254 18.26 -1.97 6.99
N ASP A 255 18.76 -0.74 7.19
CA ASP A 255 19.71 -0.45 8.25
C ASP A 255 19.10 -0.61 9.65
N ILE A 256 19.78 -1.32 10.53
CA ILE A 256 19.45 -1.42 11.95
C ILE A 256 19.87 -0.12 12.64
N GLU A 257 19.00 0.45 13.47
CA GLU A 257 19.32 1.66 14.25
C GLU A 257 20.48 1.37 15.20
N GLY A 258 21.54 2.18 15.13
CA GLY A 258 22.75 1.99 15.93
C GLY A 258 23.73 0.96 15.38
N ALA A 259 23.47 0.36 14.22
CA ALA A 259 24.42 -0.50 13.55
C ALA A 259 25.70 0.27 13.21
N LEU A 260 26.85 -0.33 13.50
CA LEU A 260 28.18 0.21 13.17
C LEU A 260 28.34 0.35 11.64
N PHE A 261 27.80 -0.60 10.91
CA PHE A 261 27.75 -0.62 9.44
C PHE A 261 26.30 -0.38 8.99
N ASN A 262 26.11 0.61 8.13
CA ASN A 262 24.84 0.89 7.47
C ASN A 262 25.06 1.00 5.96
N GLY A 263 24.01 0.83 5.17
CA GLY A 263 24.11 0.80 3.71
C GLY A 263 24.80 2.02 3.12
N VAL A 264 24.58 3.21 3.70
CA VAL A 264 25.23 4.45 3.24
C VAL A 264 26.73 4.40 3.49
N ASN A 265 27.15 3.99 4.69
CA ASN A 265 28.58 3.87 5.02
C ASN A 265 29.27 2.79 4.16
N ILE A 266 28.60 1.68 3.91
CA ILE A 266 29.12 0.60 3.06
C ILE A 266 29.34 1.12 1.64
N GLU A 267 28.33 1.76 1.03
CA GLU A 267 28.44 2.25 -0.34
C GLU A 267 29.47 3.40 -0.48
N GLN A 268 29.54 4.31 0.48
CA GLN A 268 30.55 5.39 0.45
C GLN A 268 31.99 4.90 0.59
N ASN A 269 32.21 3.75 1.22
CA ASN A 269 33.52 3.14 1.43
C ASN A 269 33.79 1.93 0.54
N ARG A 270 32.88 1.62 -0.40
CA ARG A 270 33.06 0.54 -1.35
C ARG A 270 34.24 0.82 -2.29
N VAL A 271 35.12 -0.16 -2.46
CA VAL A 271 36.23 -0.10 -3.40
C VAL A 271 36.06 -1.16 -4.49
N GLU A 272 36.44 -0.84 -5.72
CA GLU A 272 36.36 -1.80 -6.85
C GLU A 272 37.44 -2.86 -6.78
N LEU A 273 38.61 -2.52 -6.25
CA LEU A 273 39.76 -3.41 -6.12
C LEU A 273 40.36 -3.27 -4.74
N THR A 274 40.59 -4.40 -4.07
CA THR A 274 41.33 -4.41 -2.82
C THR A 274 42.85 -4.28 -3.11
N PRO A 275 43.57 -3.48 -2.29
CA PRO A 275 45.02 -3.43 -2.38
C PRO A 275 45.67 -4.77 -1.93
N THR A 276 47.01 -4.86 -2.01
CA THR A 276 47.73 -5.99 -1.46
C THR A 276 47.46 -6.14 0.05
N LEU A 277 46.99 -7.31 0.45
CA LEU A 277 46.62 -7.60 1.83
C LEU A 277 47.77 -8.29 2.55
N THR A 278 48.12 -7.81 3.72
CA THR A 278 49.15 -8.40 4.59
C THR A 278 48.60 -9.51 5.49
N ARG A 279 47.30 -9.48 5.75
CA ARG A 279 46.61 -10.49 6.57
C ARG A 279 45.17 -10.64 6.13
N ILE A 280 44.69 -11.88 6.11
CA ILE A 280 43.28 -12.23 5.91
C ILE A 280 42.83 -13.05 7.11
N VAL A 281 41.62 -12.77 7.61
CA VAL A 281 40.98 -13.47 8.71
C VAL A 281 39.56 -13.87 8.34
N VAL A 282 39.09 -14.98 8.85
CA VAL A 282 37.71 -15.41 8.81
C VAL A 282 37.18 -15.33 10.24
N ALA A 283 36.13 -14.53 10.44
CA ALA A 283 35.43 -14.45 11.71
C ALA A 283 34.13 -15.27 11.61
N VAL A 284 33.83 -16.06 12.64
CA VAL A 284 32.61 -16.87 12.72
C VAL A 284 31.94 -16.57 14.03
N ASP A 285 30.67 -16.17 13.94
CA ASP A 285 29.75 -15.99 15.08
C ASP A 285 28.62 -17.04 14.96
N PRO A 286 28.75 -18.19 15.65
CA PRO A 286 27.83 -19.29 15.48
C PRO A 286 26.50 -19.02 16.17
N ALA A 287 25.38 -19.32 15.50
CA ALA A 287 24.06 -19.37 16.15
C ALA A 287 24.04 -20.42 17.27
N VAL A 288 23.61 -20.02 18.47
CA VAL A 288 23.62 -20.88 19.68
C VAL A 288 22.30 -21.62 19.86
N THR A 289 21.25 -21.23 19.15
CA THR A 289 19.90 -21.82 19.25
C THR A 289 19.37 -22.23 17.88
N SER A 290 18.55 -23.27 17.83
CA SER A 290 18.00 -23.85 16.59
C SER A 290 16.47 -23.65 16.44
N ASN A 291 15.90 -22.57 17.00
CA ASN A 291 14.47 -22.28 16.87
C ASN A 291 14.20 -21.40 15.65
N ALA A 292 12.95 -21.32 15.18
CA ALA A 292 12.52 -20.45 14.08
C ALA A 292 12.73 -18.93 14.32
N SER A 293 13.19 -18.54 15.52
CA SER A 293 13.55 -17.17 15.91
C SER A 293 15.02 -17.07 16.36
N SER A 294 15.87 -18.06 16.02
CA SER A 294 17.30 -18.00 16.35
C SER A 294 18.03 -17.04 15.41
N ASP A 295 19.12 -16.45 15.92
CA ASP A 295 20.01 -15.65 15.11
C ASP A 295 20.71 -16.54 14.05
N GLU A 296 21.03 -15.94 12.91
CA GLU A 296 21.79 -16.57 11.84
C GLU A 296 23.27 -16.73 12.22
N THR A 297 23.97 -17.69 11.64
CA THR A 297 25.42 -17.82 11.83
C THR A 297 26.13 -16.77 11.00
N GLY A 298 26.86 -15.85 11.65
CA GLY A 298 27.68 -14.84 10.98
C GLY A 298 29.03 -15.41 10.54
N ILE A 299 29.38 -15.31 9.24
CA ILE A 299 30.69 -15.71 8.70
C ILE A 299 31.20 -14.60 7.78
N VAL A 300 32.22 -13.86 8.24
CA VAL A 300 32.76 -12.71 7.49
C VAL A 300 34.26 -12.91 7.23
N VAL A 301 34.69 -12.66 6.00
CA VAL A 301 36.10 -12.64 5.61
C VAL A 301 36.58 -11.16 5.55
N ALA A 302 37.63 -10.85 6.28
CA ALA A 302 38.21 -9.51 6.31
C ALA A 302 39.72 -9.54 6.06
N GLY A 303 40.22 -8.50 5.39
CA GLY A 303 41.62 -8.31 5.09
C GLY A 303 42.22 -7.02 5.66
N ARG A 304 43.52 -6.99 5.92
CA ARG A 304 44.27 -5.80 6.29
C ARG A 304 45.34 -5.50 5.27
N SER A 305 45.42 -4.29 4.78
CA SER A 305 46.46 -3.81 3.87
C SER A 305 47.74 -3.36 4.61
N GLU A 306 48.80 -3.07 3.86
CA GLU A 306 50.07 -2.56 4.40
C GLU A 306 49.98 -1.24 5.14
N ASP A 307 49.06 -0.37 4.73
CA ASP A 307 48.74 0.94 5.31
C ASP A 307 47.73 0.85 6.48
N ASN A 308 47.48 -0.36 6.99
CA ASN A 308 46.57 -0.66 8.10
C ASN A 308 45.10 -0.30 7.85
N GLN A 309 44.66 -0.24 6.58
CA GLN A 309 43.22 -0.17 6.27
C GLN A 309 42.60 -1.58 6.31
N TYR A 310 41.32 -1.66 6.66
CA TYR A 310 40.59 -2.92 6.78
C TYR A 310 39.52 -3.00 5.70
N TYR A 311 39.38 -4.17 5.09
CA TYR A 311 38.49 -4.46 3.98
C TYR A 311 37.63 -5.67 4.32
N ILE A 312 36.32 -5.58 4.18
CA ILE A 312 35.43 -6.73 4.13
C ILE A 312 35.51 -7.30 2.72
N LEU A 313 35.88 -8.57 2.62
CA LEU A 313 36.12 -9.25 1.35
C LEU A 313 34.92 -10.05 0.92
N GLU A 314 34.26 -10.73 1.85
CA GLU A 314 33.13 -11.61 1.59
C GLU A 314 32.30 -11.78 2.86
N ASP A 315 30.98 -11.98 2.69
CA ASP A 315 30.03 -12.30 3.73
C ASP A 315 29.30 -13.60 3.35
N PHE A 316 29.49 -14.65 4.14
CA PHE A 316 28.88 -15.98 4.00
C PHE A 316 27.87 -16.26 5.11
N SER A 317 27.37 -15.23 5.80
CA SER A 317 26.39 -15.39 6.87
C SER A 317 25.06 -15.97 6.36
N GLY A 318 24.39 -16.82 7.18
CA GLY A 318 23.13 -17.44 6.83
C GLY A 318 22.64 -18.46 7.86
#